data_7799848f68c36b394c697b60ad90d1f1
#
_entry.id   7799848f68c36b394c697b60ad90d1f1
#
_cell.length_a   1.000
_cell.length_b   1.000
_cell.length_c   1.000
_cell.angle_alpha   90.00
_cell.angle_beta   90.00
_cell.angle_gamma   90.00
#
_symmetry.space_group_name_H-M   'P 1'
#
loop_
_entity.id
_entity.type
_entity.pdbx_description
1 polymer ?
#
loop_
_entity_poly.entity_id
_entity_poly.type
_entity_poly.pdbx_seq_one_letter_code
_entity_poly.pdbx_strand_id
1 'polypeptide(L)'
;MGGQTVLNPWIVLGGVATTVCQPNEFIMPDNAVPGDVLVLTKPLGTQVAVAVHQCLDIPEKWNKIKLVVTQEDVELAYQEAMMNMARLNRTAAGLMHTFNAHAATDITGFGILGHAQNLAKQQRNEVSFVIHNLPVLAKMAAVSKACGNMFGLMHGTCPETSGGLLICLPREQAAWFCAEIKSPKYGEGHQAWIIGIVEKGNHTARIIDKPRIIEVAPQIATQNVNPTPGATS
;
A
#
# COMPACT_ATOMS: atom_id res chain seq x y z
N MET A 1 20.79 -8.13 -0.53
CA MET A 1 19.53 -8.85 -0.29
C MET A 1 19.83 -10.31 -0.20
N GLY A 2 19.23 -11.02 0.75
CA GLY A 2 19.41 -12.44 0.94
C GLY A 2 18.20 -13.21 0.41
N GLY A 3 18.40 -14.49 0.22
CA GLY A 3 17.34 -15.45 -0.06
C GLY A 3 17.34 -16.54 0.99
N GLN A 4 16.29 -17.32 1.04
CA GLN A 4 16.21 -18.49 1.88
C GLN A 4 15.60 -19.68 1.14
N THR A 5 16.01 -20.86 1.50
CA THR A 5 15.40 -22.10 1.00
C THR A 5 14.41 -22.62 2.03
N VAL A 6 13.23 -23.01 1.57
CA VAL A 6 12.14 -23.52 2.42
C VAL A 6 11.71 -24.88 1.88
N LEU A 7 11.57 -25.85 2.76
CA LEU A 7 10.87 -27.10 2.41
C LEU A 7 9.37 -26.83 2.39
N ASN A 8 8.75 -27.03 1.22
CA ASN A 8 7.36 -26.74 1.01
C ASN A 8 6.78 -27.71 -0.03
N PRO A 9 5.56 -28.25 0.14
CA PRO A 9 4.90 -29.06 -0.87
C PRO A 9 4.51 -28.28 -2.14
N TRP A 10 4.56 -26.95 -2.10
CA TRP A 10 4.24 -26.07 -3.22
C TRP A 10 5.50 -25.59 -3.92
N ILE A 11 5.38 -25.27 -5.22
CA ILE A 11 6.48 -24.67 -5.98
C ILE A 11 6.71 -23.25 -5.43
N VAL A 12 7.95 -22.96 -5.04
CA VAL A 12 8.40 -21.63 -4.65
C VAL A 12 9.33 -21.11 -5.72
N LEU A 13 9.03 -19.93 -6.24
CA LEU A 13 9.84 -19.25 -7.26
C LEU A 13 10.50 -18.01 -6.65
N GLY A 14 11.73 -17.79 -7.04
CA GLY A 14 12.46 -16.59 -6.68
C GLY A 14 13.24 -16.05 -7.89
N GLY A 15 13.69 -14.82 -7.79
CA GLY A 15 14.45 -14.20 -8.85
C GLY A 15 15.51 -13.24 -8.31
N VAL A 16 16.54 -13.02 -9.12
CA VAL A 16 17.56 -11.99 -8.90
C VAL A 16 17.53 -11.04 -10.07
N ALA A 17 17.38 -9.75 -9.80
CA ALA A 17 17.47 -8.70 -10.80
C ALA A 17 18.79 -7.92 -10.58
N THR A 18 19.60 -7.81 -11.62
CA THR A 18 20.87 -7.09 -11.56
C THR A 18 20.92 -6.05 -12.68
N THR A 19 21.40 -4.87 -12.35
CA THR A 19 21.62 -3.79 -13.32
C THR A 19 22.90 -3.03 -13.00
N VAL A 20 23.39 -2.28 -13.99
CA VAL A 20 24.46 -1.29 -13.82
C VAL A 20 23.87 0.07 -14.12
N CYS A 21 24.07 1.02 -13.20
CA CYS A 21 23.52 2.37 -13.33
C CYS A 21 24.52 3.41 -12.85
N GLN A 22 24.34 4.64 -13.31
CA GLN A 22 25.09 5.80 -12.81
C GLN A 22 24.61 6.20 -11.41
N PRO A 23 25.43 6.86 -10.60
CA PRO A 23 25.04 7.27 -9.23
C PRO A 23 23.76 8.14 -9.14
N ASN A 24 23.41 8.84 -10.21
CA ASN A 24 22.21 9.68 -10.28
C ASN A 24 20.96 8.96 -10.81
N GLU A 25 21.08 7.68 -11.18
CA GLU A 25 19.96 6.89 -11.70
C GLU A 25 19.20 6.09 -10.63
N PHE A 26 19.69 6.09 -9.40
CA PHE A 26 19.04 5.43 -8.29
C PHE A 26 18.96 6.35 -7.06
N ILE A 27 17.97 6.10 -6.22
CA ILE A 27 17.74 6.85 -4.98
C ILE A 27 18.16 5.99 -3.80
N MET A 28 19.12 6.50 -3.01
CA MET A 28 19.49 5.86 -1.76
C MET A 28 18.36 6.00 -0.74
N PRO A 29 18.06 4.96 0.05
CA PRO A 29 16.92 4.98 0.98
C PRO A 29 17.21 5.69 2.31
N ASP A 30 18.20 6.58 2.39
CA ASP A 30 18.78 7.06 3.65
C ASP A 30 18.85 8.58 3.80
N ASN A 31 18.18 9.34 2.93
CA ASN A 31 18.28 10.81 2.87
C ASN A 31 17.01 11.54 3.32
N ALA A 32 16.11 10.94 4.06
CA ALA A 32 14.94 11.62 4.59
C ALA A 32 15.35 12.74 5.55
N VAL A 33 14.64 13.85 5.49
CA VAL A 33 14.88 15.05 6.32
C VAL A 33 13.63 15.41 7.12
N PRO A 34 13.79 16.06 8.29
CA PRO A 34 12.63 16.61 9.01
C PRO A 34 11.83 17.56 8.12
N GLY A 35 10.51 17.42 8.12
CA GLY A 35 9.61 18.19 7.26
C GLY A 35 9.17 17.48 6.00
N ASP A 36 9.83 16.39 5.61
CA ASP A 36 9.31 15.50 4.58
C ASP A 36 7.95 14.93 4.98
N VAL A 37 7.19 14.47 4.00
CA VAL A 37 5.96 13.73 4.21
C VAL A 37 6.09 12.32 3.67
N LEU A 38 5.32 11.43 4.29
CA LEU A 38 5.24 10.02 3.87
C LEU A 38 4.10 9.84 2.88
N VAL A 39 4.41 9.28 1.73
CA VAL A 39 3.43 8.96 0.67
C VAL A 39 3.40 7.45 0.45
N LEU A 40 2.20 6.87 0.39
CA LEU A 40 1.97 5.46 0.07
C LEU A 40 1.28 5.35 -1.29
N THR A 41 1.72 4.43 -2.16
CA THR A 41 1.30 4.37 -3.56
C THR A 41 0.34 3.22 -3.91
N LYS A 42 0.02 2.36 -2.95
CA LYS A 42 -1.03 1.34 -3.06
C LYS A 42 -1.78 1.22 -1.74
N PRO A 43 -3.06 0.81 -1.75
CA PRO A 43 -3.82 0.61 -0.53
C PRO A 43 -3.30 -0.58 0.28
N LEU A 44 -3.61 -0.58 1.58
CA LEU A 44 -3.37 -1.67 2.52
C LEU A 44 -4.57 -2.62 2.58
N GLY A 45 -4.37 -3.82 3.14
CA GLY A 45 -5.44 -4.77 3.42
C GLY A 45 -5.59 -5.87 2.37
N THR A 46 -4.62 -6.07 1.48
CA THR A 46 -4.65 -7.16 0.49
C THR A 46 -4.75 -8.54 1.15
N GLN A 47 -4.02 -8.77 2.24
CA GLN A 47 -4.07 -10.03 2.98
C GLN A 47 -5.44 -10.27 3.63
N VAL A 48 -6.07 -9.23 4.16
CA VAL A 48 -7.44 -9.32 4.70
C VAL A 48 -8.43 -9.67 3.60
N ALA A 49 -8.35 -8.99 2.45
CA ALA A 49 -9.24 -9.26 1.30
C ALA A 49 -9.13 -10.69 0.80
N VAL A 50 -7.92 -11.23 0.67
CA VAL A 50 -7.69 -12.62 0.26
C VAL A 50 -8.24 -13.62 1.30
N ALA A 51 -7.97 -13.39 2.59
CA ALA A 51 -8.44 -14.26 3.66
C ALA A 51 -9.97 -14.27 3.78
N VAL A 52 -10.60 -13.11 3.62
CA VAL A 52 -12.06 -12.97 3.70
C VAL A 52 -12.76 -13.57 2.50
N HIS A 53 -12.16 -13.48 1.32
CA HIS A 53 -12.68 -14.17 0.13
C HIS A 53 -12.77 -15.68 0.36
N GLN A 54 -11.76 -16.28 1.00
CA GLN A 54 -11.82 -17.69 1.38
C GLN A 54 -12.92 -18.03 2.41
N CYS A 55 -13.43 -17.04 3.13
CA CYS A 55 -14.52 -17.24 4.09
C CYS A 55 -15.89 -17.39 3.42
N LEU A 56 -16.06 -17.00 2.16
CA LEU A 56 -17.32 -17.10 1.43
C LEU A 56 -17.83 -18.54 1.37
N ASP A 57 -16.93 -19.50 1.22
CA ASP A 57 -17.23 -20.93 1.11
C ASP A 57 -17.34 -21.66 2.47
N ILE A 58 -17.12 -20.92 3.58
CA ILE A 58 -17.11 -21.49 4.93
C ILE A 58 -18.20 -20.81 5.77
N PRO A 59 -19.38 -21.43 5.96
CA PRO A 59 -20.54 -20.83 6.63
C PRO A 59 -20.25 -20.28 8.03
N GLU A 60 -19.45 -21.00 8.81
CA GLU A 60 -19.09 -20.58 10.19
C GLU A 60 -18.26 -19.28 10.20
N LYS A 61 -17.36 -19.12 9.23
CA LYS A 61 -16.54 -17.91 9.09
C LYS A 61 -17.35 -16.76 8.50
N TRP A 62 -18.15 -17.05 7.47
CA TRP A 62 -19.03 -16.06 6.86
C TRP A 62 -20.01 -15.44 7.87
N ASN A 63 -20.60 -16.25 8.73
CA ASN A 63 -21.53 -15.77 9.76
C ASN A 63 -20.94 -14.72 10.70
N LYS A 64 -19.63 -14.67 10.87
CA LYS A 64 -18.95 -13.69 11.73
C LYS A 64 -18.84 -12.29 11.09
N ILE A 65 -18.85 -12.23 9.75
CA ILE A 65 -18.57 -11.01 9.00
C ILE A 65 -19.76 -10.50 8.17
N LYS A 66 -20.75 -11.33 7.88
CA LYS A 66 -21.92 -10.98 7.05
C LYS A 66 -22.73 -9.76 7.50
N LEU A 67 -22.56 -9.32 8.76
CA LEU A 67 -23.24 -8.14 9.30
C LEU A 67 -22.47 -6.83 8.96
N VAL A 68 -21.21 -6.91 8.59
CA VAL A 68 -20.36 -5.74 8.29
C VAL A 68 -19.97 -5.63 6.82
N VAL A 69 -20.17 -6.72 6.04
CA VAL A 69 -19.75 -6.79 4.65
C VAL A 69 -20.68 -7.71 3.85
N THR A 70 -20.99 -7.34 2.60
CA THR A 70 -21.72 -8.21 1.67
C THR A 70 -20.78 -9.12 0.90
N GLN A 71 -21.32 -10.17 0.25
CA GLN A 71 -20.52 -11.03 -0.64
C GLN A 71 -19.93 -10.22 -1.81
N GLU A 72 -20.71 -9.29 -2.35
CA GLU A 72 -20.26 -8.38 -3.42
C GLU A 72 -19.09 -7.51 -2.96
N ASP A 73 -19.15 -6.94 -1.74
CA ASP A 73 -18.04 -6.16 -1.18
C ASP A 73 -16.76 -7.00 -1.06
N VAL A 74 -16.88 -8.27 -0.67
CA VAL A 74 -15.74 -9.19 -0.55
C VAL A 74 -15.15 -9.52 -1.92
N GLU A 75 -15.99 -9.80 -2.91
CA GLU A 75 -15.55 -10.04 -4.29
C GLU A 75 -14.82 -8.83 -4.87
N LEU A 76 -15.39 -7.63 -4.73
CA LEU A 76 -14.77 -6.40 -5.19
C LEU A 76 -13.43 -6.12 -4.49
N ALA A 77 -13.35 -6.32 -3.18
CA ALA A 77 -12.10 -6.16 -2.44
C ALA A 77 -11.04 -7.17 -2.89
N TYR A 78 -11.41 -8.41 -3.14
CA TYR A 78 -10.52 -9.45 -3.64
C TYR A 78 -9.98 -9.13 -5.03
N GLN A 79 -10.85 -8.73 -5.96
CA GLN A 79 -10.45 -8.32 -7.30
C GLN A 79 -9.52 -7.10 -7.26
N GLU A 80 -9.84 -6.10 -6.44
CA GLU A 80 -9.00 -4.92 -6.25
C GLU A 80 -7.62 -5.29 -5.64
N ALA A 81 -7.58 -6.23 -4.69
CA ALA A 81 -6.34 -6.76 -4.14
C ALA A 81 -5.48 -7.43 -5.23
N MET A 82 -6.07 -8.29 -6.05
CA MET A 82 -5.36 -8.94 -7.16
C MET A 82 -4.79 -7.92 -8.15
N MET A 83 -5.57 -6.90 -8.53
CA MET A 83 -5.13 -5.85 -9.44
C MET A 83 -3.97 -5.03 -8.85
N ASN A 84 -4.06 -4.69 -7.57
CA ASN A 84 -2.96 -3.98 -6.90
C ASN A 84 -1.69 -4.84 -6.78
N MET A 85 -1.83 -6.13 -6.50
CA MET A 85 -0.69 -7.06 -6.49
C MET A 85 0.00 -7.17 -7.86
N ALA A 86 -0.79 -7.19 -8.95
CA ALA A 86 -0.27 -7.29 -10.31
C ALA A 86 0.33 -5.98 -10.84
N ARG A 87 -0.13 -4.83 -10.32
CA ARG A 87 0.33 -3.51 -10.79
C ARG A 87 1.78 -3.28 -10.37
N LEU A 88 2.63 -2.96 -11.36
CA LEU A 88 4.05 -2.67 -11.10
C LEU A 88 4.23 -1.32 -10.40
N ASN A 89 5.23 -1.24 -9.52
CA ASN A 89 5.65 0.00 -8.89
C ASN A 89 6.49 0.92 -9.82
N ARG A 90 6.63 0.56 -11.09
CA ARG A 90 7.48 1.26 -12.06
C ARG A 90 7.13 2.74 -12.22
N THR A 91 5.84 3.06 -12.31
CA THR A 91 5.38 4.46 -12.45
C THR A 91 5.75 5.27 -11.21
N ALA A 92 5.46 4.74 -10.01
CA ALA A 92 5.82 5.40 -8.76
C ALA A 92 7.33 5.62 -8.66
N ALA A 93 8.14 4.61 -8.98
CA ALA A 93 9.60 4.69 -8.97
C ALA A 93 10.14 5.75 -9.94
N GLY A 94 9.58 5.84 -11.15
CA GLY A 94 9.96 6.88 -12.11
C GLY A 94 9.63 8.30 -11.61
N LEU A 95 8.49 8.47 -10.97
CA LEU A 95 8.08 9.76 -10.41
C LEU A 95 8.90 10.17 -9.18
N MET A 96 9.53 9.24 -8.47
CA MET A 96 10.41 9.56 -7.36
C MET A 96 11.56 10.48 -7.78
N HIS A 97 12.14 10.27 -8.95
CA HIS A 97 13.18 11.15 -9.52
C HIS A 97 12.61 12.54 -9.87
N THR A 98 11.46 12.57 -10.51
CA THR A 98 10.81 13.82 -10.93
C THR A 98 10.48 14.73 -9.75
N PHE A 99 10.05 14.15 -8.64
CA PHE A 99 9.62 14.87 -7.44
C PHE A 99 10.65 14.87 -6.31
N ASN A 100 11.90 14.52 -6.62
CA ASN A 100 13.03 14.60 -5.71
C ASN A 100 12.81 13.84 -4.39
N ALA A 101 12.40 12.59 -4.47
CA ALA A 101 12.24 11.74 -3.30
C ALA A 101 13.57 11.54 -2.56
N HIS A 102 13.52 11.60 -1.23
CA HIS A 102 14.70 11.50 -0.36
C HIS A 102 14.96 10.07 0.12
N ALA A 103 13.92 9.27 0.25
CA ALA A 103 14.01 7.88 0.69
C ALA A 103 12.78 7.11 0.23
N ALA A 104 12.89 5.79 0.10
CA ALA A 104 11.76 4.92 -0.18
C ALA A 104 12.04 3.46 0.19
N THR A 105 10.97 2.72 0.44
CA THR A 105 10.94 1.26 0.52
C THR A 105 9.64 0.74 -0.06
N ASP A 106 9.61 -0.52 -0.47
CA ASP A 106 8.37 -1.24 -0.77
C ASP A 106 7.71 -1.78 0.50
N ILE A 107 6.40 -2.00 0.44
CA ILE A 107 5.63 -2.56 1.55
C ILE A 107 5.26 -4.00 1.21
N THR A 108 5.74 -4.95 2.02
CA THR A 108 5.49 -6.37 1.84
C THR A 108 5.18 -7.07 3.19
N GLY A 109 5.85 -8.15 3.51
CA GLY A 109 5.50 -9.07 4.58
C GLY A 109 5.53 -8.52 6.01
N PHE A 110 6.27 -7.46 6.28
CA PHE A 110 6.32 -6.84 7.62
C PHE A 110 5.19 -5.83 7.87
N GLY A 111 4.35 -5.57 6.87
CA GLY A 111 3.33 -4.53 6.95
C GLY A 111 3.89 -3.12 6.89
N ILE A 112 2.98 -2.12 6.85
CA ILE A 112 3.38 -0.72 6.72
C ILE A 112 4.29 -0.25 7.87
N LEU A 113 3.98 -0.65 9.11
CA LEU A 113 4.76 -0.22 10.28
C LEU A 113 6.14 -0.86 10.30
N GLY A 114 6.25 -2.16 10.03
CA GLY A 114 7.55 -2.86 10.04
C GLY A 114 8.49 -2.32 8.98
N HIS A 115 8.00 -2.09 7.77
CA HIS A 115 8.80 -1.48 6.69
C HIS A 115 9.15 -0.02 6.98
N ALA A 116 8.24 0.77 7.56
CA ALA A 116 8.52 2.13 7.98
C ALA A 116 9.60 2.17 9.08
N GLN A 117 9.56 1.24 10.04
CA GLN A 117 10.59 1.11 11.08
C GLN A 117 11.95 0.76 10.49
N ASN A 118 12.00 -0.18 9.55
CA ASN A 118 13.24 -0.54 8.87
C ASN A 118 13.80 0.63 8.07
N LEU A 119 12.95 1.38 7.37
CA LEU A 119 13.36 2.56 6.62
C LEU A 119 13.88 3.66 7.56
N ALA A 120 13.21 3.92 8.69
CA ALA A 120 13.63 4.91 9.68
C ALA A 120 15.02 4.60 10.27
N LYS A 121 15.31 3.32 10.53
CA LYS A 121 16.62 2.86 11.02
C LYS A 121 17.78 3.10 10.05
N GLN A 122 17.49 3.14 8.75
CA GLN A 122 18.50 3.34 7.71
C GLN A 122 18.85 4.81 7.46
N GLN A 123 18.11 5.75 8.04
CA GLN A 123 18.31 7.18 7.77
C GLN A 123 19.62 7.68 8.35
N ARG A 124 20.30 8.58 7.62
CA ARG A 124 21.51 9.26 8.08
C ARG A 124 21.18 10.36 9.10
N ASN A 125 20.05 11.03 8.87
CA ASN A 125 19.58 12.09 9.76
C ASN A 125 18.83 11.51 10.95
N GLU A 126 18.84 12.21 12.08
CA GLU A 126 18.06 11.88 13.27
C GLU A 126 16.57 12.22 13.03
N VAL A 127 15.87 11.28 12.42
CA VAL A 127 14.47 11.41 12.07
C VAL A 127 13.64 10.25 12.63
N SER A 128 12.34 10.48 12.79
CA SER A 128 11.33 9.49 13.07
C SER A 128 10.15 9.68 12.13
N PHE A 129 9.47 8.58 11.82
CA PHE A 129 8.30 8.59 10.95
C PHE A 129 7.02 8.47 11.77
N VAL A 130 6.05 9.32 11.48
CA VAL A 130 4.75 9.32 12.16
C VAL A 130 3.65 9.15 11.12
N ILE A 131 2.94 8.04 11.20
CA ILE A 131 1.84 7.69 10.29
C ILE A 131 0.52 8.10 10.92
N HIS A 132 -0.27 8.91 10.20
CA HIS A 132 -1.56 9.44 10.64
C HIS A 132 -2.73 8.82 9.91
N ASN A 133 -2.53 8.40 8.65
CA ASN A 133 -3.57 7.89 7.77
C ASN A 133 -3.21 6.49 7.29
N LEU A 134 -4.23 5.65 7.17
CA LEU A 134 -4.10 4.31 6.57
C LEU A 134 -5.11 4.19 5.43
N PRO A 135 -4.67 4.28 4.16
CA PRO A 135 -5.52 3.95 3.02
C PRO A 135 -5.70 2.44 2.96
N VAL A 136 -6.93 1.99 3.11
CA VAL A 136 -7.29 0.56 3.22
C VAL A 136 -8.36 0.24 2.17
N LEU A 137 -8.28 -0.93 1.56
CA LEU A 137 -9.32 -1.44 0.67
C LEU A 137 -10.68 -1.36 1.36
N ALA A 138 -11.69 -0.91 0.61
CA ALA A 138 -13.04 -0.66 1.13
C ALA A 138 -13.58 -1.86 1.92
N LYS A 139 -14.22 -1.59 3.06
CA LYS A 139 -14.76 -2.56 4.02
C LYS A 139 -13.75 -3.40 4.79
N MET A 140 -12.48 -3.51 4.35
CA MET A 140 -11.50 -4.41 4.97
C MET A 140 -11.10 -3.99 6.39
N ALA A 141 -11.12 -2.70 6.70
CA ALA A 141 -10.94 -2.22 8.08
C ALA A 141 -12.06 -2.68 9.01
N ALA A 142 -13.33 -2.61 8.57
CA ALA A 142 -14.49 -3.08 9.32
C ALA A 142 -14.45 -4.59 9.54
N VAL A 143 -14.10 -5.36 8.51
CA VAL A 143 -13.95 -6.82 8.60
C VAL A 143 -12.82 -7.20 9.54
N SER A 144 -11.66 -6.54 9.44
CA SER A 144 -10.53 -6.78 10.35
C SER A 144 -10.95 -6.58 11.81
N LYS A 145 -11.67 -5.50 12.12
CA LYS A 145 -12.21 -5.24 13.47
C LYS A 145 -13.18 -6.33 13.93
N ALA A 146 -14.13 -6.73 13.07
CA ALA A 146 -15.10 -7.76 13.40
C ALA A 146 -14.45 -9.12 13.70
N CYS A 147 -13.27 -9.37 13.15
CA CYS A 147 -12.46 -10.58 13.35
C CYS A 147 -11.35 -10.38 14.41
N GLY A 148 -11.52 -9.48 15.39
CA GLY A 148 -10.54 -9.27 16.45
C GLY A 148 -9.22 -8.66 15.99
N ASN A 149 -9.28 -7.70 15.07
CA ASN A 149 -8.12 -7.07 14.41
C ASN A 149 -7.28 -8.06 13.60
N MET A 150 -7.97 -8.77 12.70
CA MET A 150 -7.35 -9.76 11.79
C MET A 150 -6.06 -9.22 11.17
N PHE A 151 -4.98 -9.99 11.28
CA PHE A 151 -3.62 -9.68 10.83
C PHE A 151 -3.03 -8.38 11.41
N GLY A 152 -3.67 -7.74 12.38
CA GLY A 152 -3.18 -6.47 12.92
C GLY A 152 -3.24 -5.30 11.93
N LEU A 153 -4.23 -5.29 11.03
CA LEU A 153 -4.36 -4.26 9.98
C LEU A 153 -4.31 -2.85 10.55
N MET A 154 -5.04 -2.60 11.64
CA MET A 154 -5.10 -1.28 12.27
C MET A 154 -3.82 -0.91 13.04
N HIS A 155 -2.98 -1.90 13.37
CA HIS A 155 -1.67 -1.70 13.99
C HIS A 155 -0.54 -1.60 12.98
N GLY A 156 -0.84 -1.74 11.68
CA GLY A 156 0.15 -1.65 10.60
C GLY A 156 1.05 -2.87 10.44
N THR A 157 0.68 -4.00 11.05
CA THR A 157 1.46 -5.26 10.96
C THR A 157 0.90 -6.23 9.92
N CYS A 158 -0.22 -5.89 9.27
CA CYS A 158 -0.81 -6.72 8.22
C CYS A 158 0.16 -6.88 7.06
N PRO A 159 0.54 -8.11 6.68
CA PRO A 159 1.36 -8.35 5.50
C PRO A 159 0.69 -7.85 4.23
N GLU A 160 1.50 -7.34 3.32
CA GLU A 160 1.08 -7.00 1.97
C GLU A 160 1.86 -7.85 0.97
N THR A 161 1.21 -8.22 -0.13
CA THR A 161 1.86 -8.90 -1.26
C THR A 161 1.99 -7.93 -2.41
N SER A 162 3.22 -7.73 -2.90
CA SER A 162 3.50 -6.75 -3.95
C SER A 162 2.88 -5.38 -3.66
N GLY A 163 3.02 -4.91 -2.42
CA GLY A 163 2.47 -3.65 -1.98
C GLY A 163 3.09 -2.44 -2.67
N GLY A 164 2.62 -1.26 -2.31
CA GLY A 164 3.10 0.00 -2.86
C GLY A 164 4.45 0.42 -2.30
N LEU A 165 4.92 1.56 -2.77
CA LEU A 165 6.08 2.23 -2.22
C LEU A 165 5.65 3.16 -1.07
N LEU A 166 6.43 3.15 0.00
CA LEU A 166 6.44 4.17 1.04
C LEU A 166 7.58 5.13 0.71
N ILE A 167 7.25 6.37 0.41
CA ILE A 167 8.18 7.37 -0.12
C ILE A 167 8.25 8.57 0.82
N CYS A 168 9.46 9.02 1.14
CA CYS A 168 9.70 10.30 1.79
C CYS A 168 9.88 11.38 0.72
N LEU A 169 8.96 12.33 0.66
CA LEU A 169 8.95 13.42 -0.32
C LEU A 169 9.04 14.78 0.38
N PRO A 170 9.70 15.77 -0.23
CA PRO A 170 9.58 17.15 0.19
C PRO A 170 8.10 17.55 0.24
N ARG A 171 7.71 18.24 1.29
CA ARG A 171 6.31 18.57 1.57
C ARG A 171 5.61 19.29 0.42
N GLU A 172 6.31 20.20 -0.24
CA GLU A 172 5.80 20.94 -1.39
C GLU A 172 5.63 20.09 -2.65
N GLN A 173 6.34 18.96 -2.75
CA GLN A 173 6.30 18.06 -3.90
C GLN A 173 5.24 16.96 -3.75
N ALA A 174 4.87 16.62 -2.53
CA ALA A 174 4.04 15.45 -2.26
C ALA A 174 2.64 15.54 -2.88
N ALA A 175 2.01 16.71 -2.82
CA ALA A 175 0.69 16.91 -3.42
C ALA A 175 0.74 16.79 -4.96
N TRP A 176 1.80 17.32 -5.58
CA TRP A 176 2.02 17.21 -7.01
C TRP A 176 2.29 15.76 -7.43
N PHE A 177 3.10 15.03 -6.66
CA PHE A 177 3.31 13.60 -6.86
C PHE A 177 1.98 12.82 -6.84
N CYS A 178 1.16 13.04 -5.81
CA CYS A 178 -0.14 12.38 -5.67
C CYS A 178 -1.12 12.73 -6.80
N ALA A 179 -1.04 13.93 -7.35
CA ALA A 179 -1.86 14.34 -8.50
C ALA A 179 -1.32 13.72 -9.80
N GLU A 180 -0.01 13.80 -10.02
CA GLU A 180 0.64 13.35 -11.24
C GLU A 180 0.50 11.85 -11.48
N ILE A 181 0.67 11.02 -10.42
CA ILE A 181 0.59 9.55 -10.53
C ILE A 181 -0.79 9.07 -11.04
N LYS A 182 -1.83 9.86 -10.81
CA LYS A 182 -3.21 9.57 -11.27
C LYS A 182 -3.45 9.96 -12.73
N SER A 183 -2.49 10.58 -13.39
CA SER A 183 -2.64 11.01 -14.78
C SER A 183 -2.90 9.80 -15.70
N PRO A 184 -3.87 9.89 -16.62
CA PRO A 184 -4.19 8.83 -17.57
C PRO A 184 -3.00 8.36 -18.43
N LYS A 185 -1.97 9.21 -18.59
CA LYS A 185 -0.75 8.87 -19.35
C LYS A 185 0.04 7.69 -18.78
N TYR A 186 -0.15 7.37 -17.49
CA TYR A 186 0.50 6.23 -16.84
C TYR A 186 -0.36 4.97 -16.79
N GLY A 187 -1.56 5.00 -17.37
CA GLY A 187 -2.55 3.95 -17.26
C GLY A 187 -3.47 4.14 -16.05
N GLU A 188 -4.49 3.31 -15.99
CA GLU A 188 -5.52 3.40 -14.95
C GLU A 188 -5.07 2.76 -13.63
N GLY A 189 -5.67 3.22 -12.56
CA GLY A 189 -5.60 2.59 -11.25
C GLY A 189 -4.42 2.99 -10.37
N HIS A 190 -3.51 3.84 -10.85
CA HIS A 190 -2.46 4.39 -10.02
C HIS A 190 -3.03 5.42 -9.03
N GLN A 191 -2.66 5.27 -7.76
CA GLN A 191 -3.07 6.16 -6.67
C GLN A 191 -1.90 6.44 -5.73
N ALA A 192 -2.01 7.50 -4.95
CA ALA A 192 -1.11 7.78 -3.86
C ALA A 192 -1.79 8.65 -2.81
N TRP A 193 -1.37 8.49 -1.56
CA TRP A 193 -1.90 9.22 -0.41
C TRP A 193 -0.76 9.71 0.46
N ILE A 194 -0.90 10.94 0.95
CA ILE A 194 -0.06 11.43 2.04
C ILE A 194 -0.56 10.75 3.33
N ILE A 195 0.30 9.96 3.96
CA ILE A 195 -0.08 9.14 5.12
C ILE A 195 0.58 9.57 6.42
N GLY A 196 1.59 10.41 6.37
CA GLY A 196 2.32 10.81 7.56
C GLY A 196 3.38 11.85 7.30
N ILE A 197 4.21 12.06 8.31
CA ILE A 197 5.28 13.05 8.31
C ILE A 197 6.60 12.45 8.79
N VAL A 198 7.69 13.11 8.40
CA VAL A 198 9.04 12.89 8.93
C VAL A 198 9.35 14.02 9.90
N GLU A 199 9.65 13.69 11.14
CA GLU A 199 10.01 14.65 12.19
C GLU A 199 11.42 14.38 12.72
N LYS A 200 11.99 15.31 13.48
CA LYS A 200 13.18 15.03 14.29
C LYS A 200 12.90 13.88 15.23
N GLY A 201 13.80 12.92 15.32
CA GLY A 201 13.59 11.76 16.16
C GLY A 201 14.81 10.86 16.26
N ASN A 202 14.56 9.62 16.64
CA ASN A 202 15.57 8.64 17.03
C ASN A 202 15.53 7.35 16.16
N HIS A 203 15.28 7.50 14.87
CA HIS A 203 15.24 6.38 13.92
C HIS A 203 14.11 5.36 14.19
N THR A 204 12.97 5.85 14.65
CA THR A 204 11.78 5.03 14.92
C THR A 204 10.64 5.39 13.97
N ALA A 205 9.67 4.49 13.84
CA ALA A 205 8.42 4.77 13.18
C ALA A 205 7.25 4.33 14.06
N ARG A 206 6.15 5.09 14.02
CA ARG A 206 4.93 4.80 14.76
C ARG A 206 3.69 5.18 13.96
N ILE A 207 2.61 4.52 14.25
CA ILE A 207 1.26 4.94 13.87
C ILE A 207 0.66 5.62 15.10
N ILE A 208 -0.02 6.75 14.90
CA ILE A 208 -0.72 7.43 16.01
C ILE A 208 -1.84 6.54 16.57
N ASP A 209 -2.27 6.78 17.82
CA ASP A 209 -3.25 5.94 18.51
C ASP A 209 -4.60 5.81 17.78
N LYS A 210 -5.01 6.86 17.07
CA LYS A 210 -6.26 6.89 16.30
C LYS A 210 -5.97 7.34 14.86
N PRO A 211 -5.39 6.47 14.02
CA PRO A 211 -5.13 6.81 12.63
C PRO A 211 -6.45 6.96 11.87
N ARG A 212 -6.47 7.91 10.95
CA ARG A 212 -7.60 8.06 10.03
C ARG A 212 -7.57 6.93 9.01
N ILE A 213 -8.63 6.16 8.92
CA ILE A 213 -8.81 5.18 7.86
C ILE A 213 -9.38 5.89 6.64
N ILE A 214 -8.67 5.78 5.52
CA ILE A 214 -9.14 6.23 4.21
C ILE A 214 -9.63 4.98 3.48
N GLU A 215 -10.93 4.81 3.36
CA GLU A 215 -11.48 3.72 2.57
C GLU A 215 -11.23 3.98 1.09
N VAL A 216 -10.54 3.03 0.45
CA VAL A 216 -10.22 3.09 -0.97
C VAL A 216 -11.26 2.31 -1.75
N ALA A 217 -12.14 3.02 -2.45
CA ALA A 217 -13.20 2.43 -3.24
C ALA A 217 -12.63 1.58 -4.39
N PRO A 218 -13.28 0.44 -4.72
CA PRO A 218 -12.86 -0.38 -5.84
C PRO A 218 -12.96 0.39 -7.16
N GLN A 219 -11.90 0.35 -7.96
CA GLN A 219 -11.87 1.06 -9.25
C GLN A 219 -12.60 0.27 -10.35
N ILE A 220 -12.71 -1.05 -10.21
CA ILE A 220 -13.41 -1.92 -11.14
C ILE A 220 -14.90 -1.56 -11.22
N ALA A 221 -15.51 -1.13 -10.11
CA ALA A 221 -16.91 -0.74 -10.07
C ALA A 221 -17.22 0.54 -10.89
N THR A 222 -16.23 1.40 -11.13
CA THR A 222 -16.38 2.63 -11.92
C THR A 222 -16.31 2.40 -13.43
N GLN A 223 -15.77 1.28 -13.89
CA GLN A 223 -15.66 0.94 -15.31
C GLN A 223 -16.99 0.39 -15.90
N ASN A 224 -17.91 -0.09 -15.07
CA ASN A 224 -19.17 -0.68 -15.52
C ASN A 224 -20.33 0.33 -15.65
N VAL A 225 -20.10 1.62 -15.44
CA VAL A 225 -21.10 2.66 -15.64
C VAL A 225 -20.80 3.41 -16.95
N ASN A 226 -20.76 2.69 -18.07
CA ASN A 226 -20.96 3.33 -19.36
C ASN A 226 -22.46 3.51 -19.59
N PRO A 227 -22.96 4.72 -19.78
CA PRO A 227 -24.36 4.91 -20.20
C PRO A 227 -24.52 4.29 -21.57
N THR A 228 -25.44 3.34 -21.68
CA THR A 228 -25.94 2.82 -22.96
C THR A 228 -26.30 4.01 -23.84
N PRO A 229 -25.79 4.14 -25.07
CA PRO A 229 -26.27 5.18 -26.00
C PRO A 229 -27.75 4.96 -26.25
N GLY A 230 -28.54 5.97 -25.93
CA GLY A 230 -29.99 5.94 -26.08
C GLY A 230 -30.37 5.52 -27.48
N ALA A 231 -31.25 4.52 -27.56
CA ALA A 231 -31.99 4.22 -28.75
C ALA A 231 -32.87 5.44 -29.08
N THR A 232 -32.50 6.15 -30.12
CA THR A 232 -33.43 7.11 -30.78
C THR A 232 -34.25 6.31 -31.79
N SER A 233 -35.53 6.17 -31.48
CA SER A 233 -36.59 5.83 -32.42
C SER A 233 -36.79 6.94 -33.41
#